data_f0d1c2a07b1398db251903afa87c909a
#
_entry.id   f0d1c2a07b1398db251903afa87c909a
#
_cell.length_a   1.000
_cell.length_b   1.000
_cell.length_c   1.000
_cell.angle_alpha   90.00
_cell.angle_beta   90.00
_cell.angle_gamma   90.00
#
_symmetry.space_group_name_H-M   'P 1'
#
loop_
_entity.id
_entity.type
_entity.pdbx_description
1 polymer ?
#
loop_
_entity_poly.entity_id
_entity_poly.type
_entity_poly.pdbx_seq_one_letter_code
_entity_poly.pdbx_strand_id
1 'polypeptide(L)'
;MNGNRGARALSTLLLVLMLLFAIGSPAADAAGSRLLGTTTVTASDLLAKPAQRSYIVDTAGMVSAEDAAQISKIGAELRSKTKAEIVVVTVPTLGDTDIESYANELFRSWGIGDARMNNGVLLLIAKDDRAFRIEVGYGLEGAITDGYAGSVLDAMKGEFRKENYSPAILQAYITLAQKAVAEYGVGLESLGAALGIPAKPAHLGAVADFGEMLMPEDATAIERMGGDLTNAADARMIVVTMPTLKGMDARRFAQQLFADWQLKDAAHGKTALLFIAKEEREVCFLFGSALTEMEQEHDTTYAVNRIRSEFPFDKDDISEEIRKGYATVAAGLCEKAHVAVPDSIDEGGSDPFYVYLFGFLVFIPFLLLLLWIVGQIFGLAFFSLAALLNLLSSGKYGDMGGGSGGGRYDEDDRPTYRGGGSSGGGSYGGGSSGGGGASGNW
;
A
#
# COMPACT_ATOMS: atom_id res chain seq x y z
N MET A 1 -1.50 30.69 -80.46
CA MET A 1 -0.35 29.79 -80.68
C MET A 1 0.85 30.29 -79.84
N ASN A 2 0.89 30.01 -78.54
CA ASN A 2 2.11 30.29 -77.73
C ASN A 2 2.00 29.62 -76.34
N GLY A 3 1.81 28.29 -76.31
CA GLY A 3 1.71 27.54 -75.03
C GLY A 3 2.69 26.37 -74.88
N ASN A 4 3.61 26.17 -75.81
CA ASN A 4 4.36 24.90 -75.82
C ASN A 4 5.89 25.05 -75.74
N ARG A 5 6.39 26.25 -75.46
CA ARG A 5 7.85 26.49 -75.32
C ARG A 5 8.35 26.48 -73.86
N GLY A 6 7.47 26.74 -72.88
CA GLY A 6 7.84 26.72 -71.45
C GLY A 6 7.95 25.30 -70.88
N ALA A 7 7.08 24.39 -71.27
CA ALA A 7 7.05 22.99 -70.77
C ALA A 7 8.25 22.16 -71.25
N ARG A 8 8.78 22.46 -72.44
CA ARG A 8 9.98 21.75 -72.94
C ARG A 8 11.29 22.23 -72.32
N ALA A 9 11.37 23.51 -71.89
CA ALA A 9 12.51 24.05 -71.20
C ALA A 9 12.64 23.54 -69.75
N LEU A 10 11.51 23.33 -69.08
CA LEU A 10 11.48 22.81 -67.71
C LEU A 10 11.86 21.30 -67.67
N SER A 11 11.44 20.53 -68.68
CA SER A 11 11.75 19.09 -68.78
C SER A 11 13.22 18.81 -69.10
N THR A 12 13.83 19.63 -69.94
CA THR A 12 15.29 19.53 -70.23
C THR A 12 16.14 19.99 -69.09
N LEU A 13 15.72 20.99 -68.28
CA LEU A 13 16.46 21.45 -67.12
C LEU A 13 16.44 20.39 -65.98
N LEU A 14 15.33 19.67 -65.81
CA LEU A 14 15.23 18.61 -64.81
C LEU A 14 16.09 17.40 -65.21
N LEU A 15 16.16 17.08 -66.50
CA LEU A 15 17.00 15.96 -67.01
C LEU A 15 18.49 16.25 -66.91
N VAL A 16 18.94 17.51 -67.14
CA VAL A 16 20.31 17.94 -67.00
C VAL A 16 20.70 17.99 -65.50
N LEU A 17 19.75 18.38 -64.61
CA LEU A 17 19.99 18.39 -63.15
C LEU A 17 20.13 16.95 -62.58
N MET A 18 19.39 15.98 -63.14
CA MET A 18 19.53 14.55 -62.76
C MET A 18 20.83 13.92 -63.29
N LEU A 19 21.32 14.38 -64.46
CA LEU A 19 22.62 13.85 -65.00
C LEU A 19 23.86 14.46 -64.31
N LEU A 20 23.74 15.67 -63.75
CA LEU A 20 24.82 16.29 -62.97
C LEU A 20 25.00 15.71 -61.53
N PHE A 21 24.04 14.98 -61.04
CA PHE A 21 24.14 14.25 -59.78
C PHE A 21 24.73 12.85 -59.89
N ALA A 22 25.00 12.38 -61.10
CA ALA A 22 25.51 11.01 -61.38
C ALA A 22 27.01 10.93 -61.62
N ILE A 23 27.73 12.04 -61.62
CA ILE A 23 29.20 12.04 -61.85
C ILE A 23 29.85 12.89 -60.77
N GLY A 24 30.23 12.26 -59.65
CA GLY A 24 31.06 12.91 -58.65
C GLY A 24 30.96 12.32 -57.27
N SER A 25 31.12 11.01 -57.12
CA SER A 25 31.50 10.46 -55.81
C SER A 25 33.00 10.12 -55.87
N PRO A 26 33.84 10.88 -55.17
CA PRO A 26 35.14 10.35 -54.81
C PRO A 26 34.92 9.23 -53.80
N ALA A 27 35.56 8.10 -54.00
CA ALA A 27 35.70 7.07 -52.97
C ALA A 27 36.33 7.70 -51.75
N ALA A 28 35.49 7.98 -50.74
CA ALA A 28 35.96 8.32 -49.40
C ALA A 28 36.07 7.02 -48.63
N ASP A 29 37.30 6.76 -48.24
CA ASP A 29 37.74 5.64 -47.40
C ASP A 29 36.81 5.35 -46.24
N ALA A 30 36.65 4.07 -45.96
CA ALA A 30 36.02 3.52 -44.79
C ALA A 30 36.68 4.04 -43.50
N ALA A 31 36.04 5.08 -42.88
CA ALA A 31 36.33 5.45 -41.52
C ALA A 31 34.98 5.83 -40.83
N GLY A 32 34.43 4.89 -40.09
CA GLY A 32 33.62 5.18 -38.90
C GLY A 32 32.17 5.61 -39.10
N SER A 33 31.37 4.90 -39.87
CA SER A 33 29.93 4.85 -39.53
C SER A 33 29.74 3.75 -38.48
N ARG A 34 29.89 4.10 -37.22
CA ARG A 34 29.25 3.36 -36.15
C ARG A 34 27.73 3.52 -36.33
N LEU A 35 27.17 2.68 -37.18
CA LEU A 35 25.78 2.28 -37.06
C LEU A 35 25.61 1.86 -35.61
N LEU A 36 24.68 2.49 -34.90
CA LEU A 36 24.08 1.95 -33.70
C LEU A 36 23.64 0.54 -34.07
N GLY A 37 24.52 -0.43 -33.87
CA GLY A 37 24.23 -1.82 -34.07
C GLY A 37 23.20 -2.20 -33.01
N THR A 38 21.96 -2.33 -33.42
CA THR A 38 21.05 -3.21 -32.72
C THR A 38 21.70 -4.57 -32.79
N THR A 39 22.41 -4.98 -31.73
CA THR A 39 22.96 -6.32 -31.60
C THR A 39 21.73 -7.25 -31.57
N THR A 40 21.45 -7.89 -32.69
CA THR A 40 20.38 -8.88 -32.73
C THR A 40 20.88 -10.08 -31.94
N VAL A 41 20.23 -10.34 -30.79
CA VAL A 41 20.46 -11.53 -29.98
C VAL A 41 20.23 -12.73 -30.86
N THR A 42 21.24 -13.56 -31.06
CA THR A 42 21.06 -14.82 -31.80
C THR A 42 20.55 -15.89 -30.84
N ALA A 43 19.74 -16.83 -31.32
CA ALA A 43 19.22 -17.91 -30.49
C ALA A 43 20.31 -18.79 -29.85
N SER A 44 21.57 -18.70 -30.37
CA SER A 44 22.74 -19.37 -29.78
C SER A 44 23.29 -18.69 -28.54
N ASP A 45 22.97 -17.41 -28.31
CA ASP A 45 23.53 -16.60 -27.21
C ASP A 45 22.61 -16.62 -26.01
N LEU A 46 21.37 -17.09 -26.18
CA LEU A 46 20.39 -17.19 -25.10
C LEU A 46 20.56 -18.47 -24.28
N LEU A 47 20.31 -18.34 -22.97
CA LEU A 47 20.21 -19.52 -22.11
C LEU A 47 19.09 -20.45 -22.61
N ALA A 48 19.43 -21.72 -22.81
CA ALA A 48 18.48 -22.73 -23.31
C ALA A 48 17.32 -22.92 -22.31
N LYS A 49 16.08 -23.03 -22.85
CA LYS A 49 14.91 -23.31 -22.04
C LYS A 49 15.07 -24.66 -21.33
N PRO A 50 14.82 -24.74 -20.02
CA PRO A 50 14.85 -25.99 -19.30
C PRO A 50 13.88 -27.03 -19.91
N ALA A 51 14.29 -28.29 -19.96
CA ALA A 51 13.45 -29.37 -20.47
C ALA A 51 12.19 -29.59 -19.60
N GLN A 52 12.31 -29.31 -18.32
CA GLN A 52 11.18 -29.31 -17.38
C GLN A 52 10.89 -27.89 -16.94
N ARG A 53 9.61 -27.60 -16.64
CA ARG A 53 9.21 -26.30 -16.13
C ARG A 53 9.93 -25.97 -14.84
N SER A 54 10.53 -24.80 -14.80
CA SER A 54 11.22 -24.28 -13.63
C SER A 54 10.81 -22.83 -13.40
N TYR A 55 10.66 -22.45 -12.12
CA TYR A 55 10.37 -21.07 -11.70
C TYR A 55 11.66 -20.34 -11.29
N ILE A 56 12.76 -21.07 -11.28
CA ILE A 56 14.10 -20.53 -11.07
C ILE A 56 15.13 -21.30 -11.89
N VAL A 57 15.99 -20.59 -12.58
CA VAL A 57 17.16 -21.13 -13.29
C VAL A 57 18.37 -20.31 -12.88
N ASP A 58 19.16 -20.85 -11.97
CA ASP A 58 20.30 -20.15 -11.36
C ASP A 58 21.60 -20.69 -11.93
N THR A 59 22.08 -20.09 -13.03
CA THR A 59 23.36 -20.46 -13.64
C THR A 59 24.55 -19.64 -13.10
N ALA A 60 24.26 -18.52 -12.40
CA ALA A 60 25.28 -17.67 -11.79
C ALA A 60 25.61 -18.04 -10.33
N GLY A 61 24.90 -19.03 -9.76
CA GLY A 61 25.10 -19.47 -8.38
C GLY A 61 24.80 -18.39 -7.35
N MET A 62 23.69 -17.67 -7.55
CA MET A 62 23.29 -16.54 -6.70
C MET A 62 22.21 -16.91 -5.68
N VAL A 63 21.57 -18.06 -5.82
CA VAL A 63 20.41 -18.45 -5.00
C VAL A 63 20.70 -19.72 -4.22
N SER A 64 20.43 -19.70 -2.93
CA SER A 64 20.56 -20.88 -2.07
C SER A 64 19.53 -21.95 -2.46
N ALA A 65 19.85 -23.22 -2.16
CA ALA A 65 18.94 -24.33 -2.43
C ALA A 65 17.61 -24.17 -1.68
N GLU A 66 17.62 -23.59 -0.49
CA GLU A 66 16.43 -23.35 0.32
C GLU A 66 15.54 -22.30 -0.33
N ASP A 67 16.09 -21.14 -0.70
CA ASP A 67 15.33 -20.06 -1.37
C ASP A 67 14.81 -20.49 -2.74
N ALA A 68 15.62 -21.27 -3.49
CA ALA A 68 15.20 -21.85 -4.77
C ALA A 68 14.01 -22.82 -4.61
N ALA A 69 13.99 -23.60 -3.54
CA ALA A 69 12.88 -24.48 -3.22
C ALA A 69 11.61 -23.69 -2.86
N GLN A 70 11.74 -22.58 -2.10
CA GLN A 70 10.62 -21.70 -1.78
C GLN A 70 10.07 -21.02 -3.04
N ILE A 71 10.92 -20.45 -3.89
CA ILE A 71 10.53 -19.86 -5.20
C ILE A 71 9.76 -20.89 -6.03
N SER A 72 10.28 -22.12 -6.11
CA SER A 72 9.66 -23.18 -6.90
C SER A 72 8.28 -23.58 -6.36
N LYS A 73 8.10 -23.64 -5.05
CA LYS A 73 6.84 -23.98 -4.39
C LYS A 73 5.78 -22.90 -4.63
N ILE A 74 6.16 -21.62 -4.42
CA ILE A 74 5.28 -20.47 -4.67
C ILE A 74 4.88 -20.41 -6.15
N GLY A 75 5.83 -20.55 -7.07
CA GLY A 75 5.59 -20.51 -8.51
C GLY A 75 4.66 -21.61 -8.99
N ALA A 76 4.83 -22.84 -8.47
CA ALA A 76 3.97 -23.98 -8.82
C ALA A 76 2.52 -23.75 -8.34
N GLU A 77 2.34 -23.23 -7.14
CA GLU A 77 1.02 -22.94 -6.59
C GLU A 77 0.35 -21.76 -7.32
N LEU A 78 1.09 -20.66 -7.57
CA LEU A 78 0.62 -19.51 -8.33
C LEU A 78 0.09 -19.94 -9.70
N ARG A 79 0.90 -20.72 -10.44
CA ARG A 79 0.49 -21.20 -11.74
C ARG A 79 -0.72 -22.12 -11.70
N SER A 80 -0.79 -22.99 -10.71
CA SER A 80 -1.93 -23.89 -10.54
C SER A 80 -3.24 -23.13 -10.39
N LYS A 81 -3.24 -22.07 -9.59
CA LYS A 81 -4.45 -21.29 -9.25
C LYS A 81 -4.79 -20.22 -10.30
N THR A 82 -3.79 -19.62 -10.96
CA THR A 82 -4.00 -18.42 -11.79
C THR A 82 -3.54 -18.56 -13.25
N LYS A 83 -2.77 -19.61 -13.58
CA LYS A 83 -2.01 -19.75 -14.82
C LYS A 83 -0.87 -18.73 -14.98
N ALA A 84 -0.75 -17.74 -14.10
CA ALA A 84 0.37 -16.81 -14.11
C ALA A 84 1.68 -17.54 -13.81
N GLU A 85 2.76 -17.03 -14.35
CA GLU A 85 4.09 -17.63 -14.20
C GLU A 85 5.13 -16.54 -13.93
N ILE A 86 5.80 -16.64 -12.81
CA ILE A 86 6.94 -15.79 -12.47
C ILE A 86 8.17 -16.67 -12.50
N VAL A 87 9.19 -16.25 -13.26
CA VAL A 87 10.43 -17.01 -13.44
C VAL A 87 11.61 -16.12 -13.07
N VAL A 88 12.52 -16.64 -12.25
CA VAL A 88 13.83 -16.03 -11.97
C VAL A 88 14.88 -16.72 -12.84
N VAL A 89 15.69 -15.93 -13.51
CA VAL A 89 16.86 -16.41 -14.26
C VAL A 89 18.08 -15.63 -13.82
N THR A 90 19.13 -16.33 -13.39
CA THR A 90 20.43 -15.71 -13.17
C THR A 90 21.42 -16.24 -14.21
N VAL A 91 22.20 -15.35 -14.78
CA VAL A 91 23.29 -15.68 -15.71
C VAL A 91 24.58 -15.05 -15.23
N PRO A 92 25.74 -15.68 -15.50
CA PRO A 92 27.03 -15.04 -15.21
C PRO A 92 27.17 -13.70 -15.94
N THR A 93 26.95 -13.69 -17.25
CA THR A 93 27.03 -12.51 -18.11
C THR A 93 26.07 -12.57 -19.28
N LEU A 94 25.77 -11.41 -19.85
CA LEU A 94 24.95 -11.23 -21.07
C LEU A 94 25.81 -11.24 -22.35
N GLY A 95 27.15 -11.30 -22.21
CA GLY A 95 28.07 -11.10 -23.31
C GLY A 95 27.96 -9.68 -23.89
N ASP A 96 27.83 -9.57 -25.20
CA ASP A 96 27.75 -8.28 -25.89
C ASP A 96 26.29 -7.74 -25.99
N THR A 97 25.33 -8.41 -25.33
CA THR A 97 23.90 -8.08 -25.42
C THR A 97 23.48 -7.17 -24.28
N ASP A 98 22.64 -6.17 -24.56
CA ASP A 98 21.99 -5.39 -23.51
C ASP A 98 20.92 -6.21 -22.80
N ILE A 99 20.65 -5.86 -21.52
CA ILE A 99 19.77 -6.65 -20.68
C ILE A 99 18.31 -6.60 -21.14
N GLU A 100 17.88 -5.51 -21.75
CA GLU A 100 16.53 -5.32 -22.31
C GLU A 100 16.29 -6.31 -23.45
N SER A 101 17.19 -6.35 -24.42
CA SER A 101 17.13 -7.26 -25.57
C SER A 101 17.20 -8.71 -25.13
N TYR A 102 18.12 -9.03 -24.23
CA TYR A 102 18.28 -10.38 -23.71
C TYR A 102 17.03 -10.86 -22.95
N ALA A 103 16.48 -10.03 -22.04
CA ALA A 103 15.29 -10.39 -21.27
C ALA A 103 14.05 -10.58 -22.15
N ASN A 104 13.84 -9.68 -23.10
CA ASN A 104 12.69 -9.74 -24.01
C ASN A 104 12.74 -11.01 -24.89
N GLU A 105 13.90 -11.33 -25.47
CA GLU A 105 14.05 -12.52 -26.30
C GLU A 105 13.95 -13.80 -25.45
N LEU A 106 14.54 -13.82 -24.25
CA LEU A 106 14.44 -14.94 -23.32
C LEU A 106 12.97 -15.18 -22.91
N PHE A 107 12.26 -14.12 -22.57
CA PHE A 107 10.84 -14.16 -22.18
C PHE A 107 10.00 -14.80 -23.28
N ARG A 108 10.21 -14.35 -24.52
CA ARG A 108 9.49 -14.86 -25.70
C ARG A 108 9.87 -16.30 -26.06
N SER A 109 11.17 -16.61 -26.11
CA SER A 109 11.65 -17.93 -26.51
C SER A 109 11.25 -19.02 -25.52
N TRP A 110 11.19 -18.68 -24.22
CA TRP A 110 10.72 -19.60 -23.20
C TRP A 110 9.19 -19.66 -23.12
N GLY A 111 8.47 -18.66 -23.63
CA GLY A 111 7.01 -18.55 -23.56
C GLY A 111 6.55 -18.50 -22.11
N ILE A 112 7.10 -17.55 -21.33
CA ILE A 112 6.79 -17.39 -19.90
C ILE A 112 5.37 -16.88 -19.74
N GLY A 113 4.56 -17.58 -18.94
CA GLY A 113 3.14 -17.29 -18.71
C GLY A 113 2.20 -18.17 -19.50
N ASP A 114 0.92 -17.81 -19.51
CA ASP A 114 -0.11 -18.44 -20.33
C ASP A 114 -0.26 -17.67 -21.65
N ALA A 115 -0.25 -18.39 -22.77
CA ALA A 115 -0.26 -17.77 -24.11
C ALA A 115 -1.53 -16.96 -24.42
N ARG A 116 -2.66 -17.21 -23.71
CA ARG A 116 -3.92 -16.47 -23.89
C ARG A 116 -4.02 -15.29 -22.95
N MET A 117 -3.49 -15.47 -21.74
CA MET A 117 -3.57 -14.46 -20.67
C MET A 117 -2.38 -13.51 -20.68
N ASN A 118 -1.27 -13.87 -21.34
CA ASN A 118 -0.02 -13.11 -21.38
C ASN A 118 0.46 -12.68 -19.98
N ASN A 119 0.30 -13.56 -18.99
CA ASN A 119 0.49 -13.27 -17.57
C ASN A 119 1.82 -13.85 -17.01
N GLY A 120 2.87 -13.69 -17.80
CA GLY A 120 4.22 -14.05 -17.41
C GLY A 120 4.96 -12.88 -16.76
N VAL A 121 5.94 -13.19 -15.91
CA VAL A 121 6.93 -12.24 -15.37
C VAL A 121 8.29 -12.93 -15.38
N LEU A 122 9.32 -12.25 -15.84
CA LEU A 122 10.72 -12.69 -15.79
C LEU A 122 11.50 -11.72 -14.91
N LEU A 123 12.18 -12.22 -13.90
CA LEU A 123 13.26 -11.51 -13.20
C LEU A 123 14.60 -12.07 -13.71
N LEU A 124 15.28 -11.32 -14.57
CA LEU A 124 16.59 -11.63 -15.09
C LEU A 124 17.67 -10.89 -14.30
N ILE A 125 18.75 -11.60 -13.97
CA ILE A 125 19.89 -11.05 -13.23
C ILE A 125 21.17 -11.51 -13.92
N ALA A 126 22.02 -10.57 -14.32
CA ALA A 126 23.34 -10.80 -14.90
C ALA A 126 24.41 -10.35 -13.89
N LYS A 127 25.10 -11.34 -13.30
CA LYS A 127 25.96 -11.13 -12.13
C LYS A 127 27.15 -10.25 -12.41
N ASP A 128 27.93 -10.59 -13.45
CA ASP A 128 29.17 -9.91 -13.76
C ASP A 128 28.93 -8.53 -14.41
N ASP A 129 27.81 -8.41 -15.13
CA ASP A 129 27.35 -7.15 -15.73
C ASP A 129 26.71 -6.21 -14.68
N ARG A 130 26.44 -6.73 -13.48
CA ARG A 130 25.73 -6.01 -12.41
C ARG A 130 24.42 -5.40 -12.88
N ALA A 131 23.67 -6.15 -13.68
CA ALA A 131 22.44 -5.70 -14.29
C ALA A 131 21.29 -6.64 -13.95
N PHE A 132 20.12 -6.07 -13.73
CA PHE A 132 18.89 -6.83 -13.54
C PHE A 132 17.73 -6.19 -14.28
N ARG A 133 16.76 -7.02 -14.66
CA ARG A 133 15.55 -6.59 -15.35
C ARG A 133 14.34 -7.41 -14.92
N ILE A 134 13.21 -6.75 -14.80
CA ILE A 134 11.90 -7.40 -14.74
C ILE A 134 11.21 -7.14 -16.08
N GLU A 135 10.80 -8.23 -16.76
CA GLU A 135 9.95 -8.19 -17.94
C GLU A 135 8.57 -8.69 -17.58
N VAL A 136 7.53 -7.97 -17.96
CA VAL A 136 6.14 -8.24 -17.57
C VAL A 136 5.29 -8.44 -18.83
N GLY A 137 4.51 -9.50 -18.84
CA GLY A 137 3.53 -9.76 -19.90
C GLY A 137 2.27 -8.91 -19.73
N TYR A 138 1.61 -8.56 -20.83
CA TYR A 138 0.44 -7.68 -20.90
C TYR A 138 -0.66 -7.97 -19.86
N GLY A 139 -0.87 -9.26 -19.54
CA GLY A 139 -1.92 -9.66 -18.59
C GLY A 139 -1.66 -9.27 -17.15
N LEU A 140 -0.44 -8.82 -16.83
CA LEU A 140 -0.06 -8.36 -15.48
C LEU A 140 0.45 -6.91 -15.45
N GLU A 141 0.55 -6.20 -16.58
CA GLU A 141 1.02 -4.81 -16.62
C GLU A 141 0.16 -3.86 -15.78
N GLY A 142 -1.14 -4.12 -15.70
CA GLY A 142 -2.05 -3.35 -14.84
C GLY A 142 -1.74 -3.48 -13.35
N ALA A 143 -1.29 -4.67 -12.93
CA ALA A 143 -0.91 -4.95 -11.56
C ALA A 143 0.57 -4.65 -11.27
N ILE A 144 1.46 -5.07 -12.17
CA ILE A 144 2.91 -4.90 -12.07
C ILE A 144 3.32 -3.88 -13.14
N THR A 145 3.10 -2.61 -12.85
CA THR A 145 3.49 -1.50 -13.74
C THR A 145 5.01 -1.34 -13.76
N ASP A 146 5.54 -0.62 -14.77
CA ASP A 146 6.97 -0.32 -14.87
C ASP A 146 7.53 0.35 -13.61
N GLY A 147 6.76 1.30 -13.05
CA GLY A 147 7.12 1.96 -11.80
C GLY A 147 7.16 1.01 -10.60
N TYR A 148 6.22 0.05 -10.54
CA TYR A 148 6.24 -0.97 -9.50
C TYR A 148 7.42 -1.93 -9.68
N ALA A 149 7.66 -2.43 -10.90
CA ALA A 149 8.82 -3.26 -11.22
C ALA A 149 10.14 -2.54 -10.87
N GLY A 150 10.24 -1.25 -11.22
CA GLY A 150 11.38 -0.41 -10.84
C GLY A 150 11.58 -0.35 -9.32
N SER A 151 10.52 -0.18 -8.54
CA SER A 151 10.60 -0.16 -7.08
C SER A 151 11.09 -1.48 -6.47
N VAL A 152 10.70 -2.61 -7.07
CA VAL A 152 11.20 -3.94 -6.67
C VAL A 152 12.71 -4.05 -6.92
N LEU A 153 13.19 -3.64 -8.10
CA LEU A 153 14.60 -3.62 -8.42
C LEU A 153 15.40 -2.68 -7.51
N ASP A 154 14.87 -1.50 -7.20
CA ASP A 154 15.50 -0.55 -6.28
C ASP A 154 15.66 -1.12 -4.87
N ALA A 155 14.67 -1.86 -4.39
CA ALA A 155 14.75 -2.55 -3.09
C ALA A 155 15.86 -3.61 -3.05
N MET A 156 16.16 -4.26 -4.18
CA MET A 156 17.24 -5.26 -4.26
C MET A 156 18.65 -4.64 -4.19
N LYS A 157 18.84 -3.41 -4.69
CA LYS A 157 20.17 -2.76 -4.85
C LYS A 157 21.01 -2.74 -3.57
N GLY A 158 20.36 -2.47 -2.44
CA GLY A 158 21.06 -2.38 -1.15
C GLY A 158 21.69 -3.70 -0.73
N GLU A 159 20.97 -4.79 -0.89
CA GLU A 159 21.43 -6.14 -0.54
C GLU A 159 22.44 -6.68 -1.58
N PHE A 160 22.24 -6.37 -2.85
CA PHE A 160 23.14 -6.76 -3.94
C PHE A 160 24.54 -6.14 -3.79
N ARG A 161 24.65 -4.88 -3.33
CA ARG A 161 25.94 -4.25 -3.00
C ARG A 161 26.67 -4.91 -1.85
N LYS A 162 25.95 -5.62 -0.97
CA LYS A 162 26.50 -6.41 0.14
C LYS A 162 26.73 -7.88 -0.26
N GLU A 163 26.52 -8.23 -1.52
CA GLU A 163 26.57 -9.60 -2.05
C GLU A 163 25.53 -10.55 -1.39
N ASN A 164 24.52 -9.99 -0.74
CA ASN A 164 23.43 -10.76 -0.12
C ASN A 164 22.33 -11.07 -1.16
N TYR A 165 22.70 -11.85 -2.18
CA TYR A 165 21.87 -12.07 -3.37
C TYR A 165 20.63 -12.90 -3.11
N SER A 166 20.80 -14.09 -2.49
CA SER A 166 19.73 -15.08 -2.37
C SER A 166 18.50 -14.55 -1.65
N PRO A 167 18.60 -13.98 -0.43
CA PRO A 167 17.44 -13.42 0.25
C PRO A 167 16.80 -12.24 -0.51
N ALA A 168 17.60 -11.41 -1.20
CA ALA A 168 17.07 -10.29 -1.96
C ALA A 168 16.28 -10.77 -3.20
N ILE A 169 16.74 -11.83 -3.87
CA ILE A 169 16.04 -12.45 -5.00
C ILE A 169 14.73 -13.08 -4.52
N LEU A 170 14.76 -13.83 -3.41
CA LEU A 170 13.55 -14.41 -2.82
C LEU A 170 12.54 -13.32 -2.44
N GLN A 171 12.98 -12.24 -1.79
CA GLN A 171 12.12 -11.13 -1.40
C GLN A 171 11.48 -10.43 -2.63
N ALA A 172 12.26 -10.21 -3.69
CA ALA A 172 11.73 -9.67 -4.94
C ALA A 172 10.68 -10.61 -5.56
N TYR A 173 10.96 -11.91 -5.59
CA TYR A 173 10.00 -12.91 -6.06
C TYR A 173 8.70 -12.91 -5.26
N ILE A 174 8.79 -12.90 -3.93
CA ILE A 174 7.65 -12.79 -3.02
C ILE A 174 6.82 -11.54 -3.33
N THR A 175 7.50 -10.39 -3.49
CA THR A 175 6.86 -9.10 -3.77
C THR A 175 6.09 -9.11 -5.11
N LEU A 176 6.66 -9.69 -6.14
CA LEU A 176 6.00 -9.88 -7.44
C LEU A 176 4.82 -10.87 -7.33
N ALA A 177 5.01 -11.99 -6.60
CA ALA A 177 3.95 -12.96 -6.38
C ALA A 177 2.76 -12.38 -5.61
N GLN A 178 3.00 -11.58 -4.57
CA GLN A 178 1.95 -10.86 -3.84
C GLN A 178 1.10 -9.98 -4.76
N LYS A 179 1.75 -9.29 -5.70
CA LYS A 179 1.06 -8.42 -6.65
C LYS A 179 0.21 -9.22 -7.62
N ALA A 180 0.75 -10.35 -8.12
CA ALA A 180 0.02 -11.25 -9.01
C ALA A 180 -1.19 -11.88 -8.30
N VAL A 181 -1.05 -12.39 -7.07
CA VAL A 181 -2.18 -13.00 -6.34
C VAL A 181 -3.26 -11.99 -6.00
N ALA A 182 -2.89 -10.74 -5.71
CA ALA A 182 -3.84 -9.66 -5.46
C ALA A 182 -4.70 -9.36 -6.69
N GLU A 183 -4.09 -9.36 -7.90
CA GLU A 183 -4.79 -9.18 -9.17
C GLU A 183 -5.83 -10.26 -9.41
N TYR A 184 -5.51 -11.51 -9.08
CA TYR A 184 -6.43 -12.65 -9.27
C TYR A 184 -7.35 -12.89 -8.08
N GLY A 185 -7.19 -12.19 -6.97
CA GLY A 185 -7.99 -12.37 -5.76
C GLY A 185 -7.83 -13.75 -5.12
N VAL A 186 -6.67 -14.38 -5.23
CA VAL A 186 -6.37 -15.72 -4.69
C VAL A 186 -5.34 -15.66 -3.57
N GLY A 187 -5.40 -16.59 -2.60
CA GLY A 187 -4.36 -16.81 -1.60
C GLY A 187 -3.46 -17.98 -2.00
N LEU A 188 -2.18 -17.93 -1.62
CA LEU A 188 -1.22 -19.03 -1.78
C LEU A 188 -0.66 -19.42 -0.42
N GLU A 189 -0.88 -20.67 -0.01
CA GLU A 189 -0.35 -21.19 1.26
C GLU A 189 1.18 -21.16 1.32
N SER A 190 1.84 -21.44 0.20
CA SER A 190 3.30 -21.41 0.12
C SER A 190 3.85 -20.00 0.24
N LEU A 191 3.16 -19.00 -0.30
CA LEU A 191 3.49 -17.59 -0.15
C LEU A 191 3.28 -17.15 1.30
N GLY A 192 2.15 -17.49 1.89
CA GLY A 192 1.87 -17.25 3.30
C GLY A 192 2.94 -17.84 4.22
N ALA A 193 3.32 -19.10 3.99
CA ALA A 193 4.37 -19.77 4.76
C ALA A 193 5.74 -19.05 4.61
N ALA A 194 6.10 -18.62 3.40
CA ALA A 194 7.33 -17.87 3.15
C ALA A 194 7.34 -16.50 3.87
N LEU A 195 6.17 -15.90 3.99
CA LEU A 195 5.95 -14.65 4.72
C LEU A 195 5.86 -14.84 6.25
N GLY A 196 5.83 -16.06 6.71
CA GLY A 196 5.61 -16.39 8.13
C GLY A 196 4.15 -16.26 8.57
N ILE A 197 3.21 -16.26 7.62
CA ILE A 197 1.79 -16.28 7.92
C ILE A 197 1.42 -17.67 8.46
N PRO A 198 0.81 -17.75 9.65
CA PRO A 198 0.43 -19.02 10.23
C PRO A 198 -0.68 -19.69 9.41
N ALA A 199 -0.70 -21.01 9.41
CA ALA A 199 -1.80 -21.76 8.84
C ALA A 199 -3.11 -21.40 9.57
N LYS A 200 -4.21 -21.33 8.81
CA LYS A 200 -5.54 -21.08 9.39
C LYS A 200 -5.85 -22.18 10.42
N PRO A 201 -6.18 -21.85 11.67
CA PRO A 201 -6.60 -22.83 12.64
C PRO A 201 -7.80 -23.65 12.15
N ALA A 202 -7.79 -24.96 12.40
CA ALA A 202 -8.87 -25.87 12.01
C ALA A 202 -10.23 -25.42 12.58
N HIS A 203 -10.21 -24.85 13.79
CA HIS A 203 -11.35 -24.21 14.44
C HIS A 203 -10.97 -22.76 14.72
N LEU A 204 -11.27 -21.90 13.78
CA LEU A 204 -11.04 -20.46 13.92
C LEU A 204 -12.25 -19.84 14.61
N GLY A 205 -12.07 -19.45 15.87
CA GLY A 205 -13.03 -18.66 16.68
C GLY A 205 -12.92 -17.16 16.37
N ALA A 206 -13.14 -16.36 17.38
CA ALA A 206 -12.92 -14.92 17.35
C ALA A 206 -11.46 -14.55 17.72
N VAL A 207 -10.64 -15.48 18.18
CA VAL A 207 -9.27 -15.26 18.64
C VAL A 207 -8.27 -16.21 17.96
N ALA A 208 -7.15 -15.65 17.51
CA ALA A 208 -5.96 -16.37 17.08
C ALA A 208 -4.71 -15.63 17.61
N ASP A 209 -4.32 -15.91 18.84
CA ASP A 209 -3.30 -15.18 19.59
C ASP A 209 -1.90 -15.82 19.44
N PHE A 210 -1.26 -15.66 18.26
CA PHE A 210 0.10 -16.16 18.04
C PHE A 210 1.17 -15.29 18.72
N GLY A 211 0.84 -14.02 19.03
CA GLY A 211 1.72 -13.08 19.70
C GLY A 211 1.74 -13.22 21.22
N GLU A 212 0.90 -14.09 21.78
CA GLU A 212 0.73 -14.26 23.23
C GLU A 212 0.45 -12.93 23.93
N MET A 213 -0.45 -12.13 23.35
CA MET A 213 -0.78 -10.77 23.80
C MET A 213 -2.05 -10.72 24.64
N LEU A 214 -2.87 -11.76 24.61
CA LEU A 214 -4.13 -11.82 25.36
C LEU A 214 -3.99 -12.56 26.68
N MET A 215 -4.65 -12.05 27.70
CA MET A 215 -4.91 -12.79 28.93
C MET A 215 -6.04 -13.80 28.67
N PRO A 216 -6.05 -14.97 29.34
CA PRO A 216 -7.07 -16.01 29.12
C PRO A 216 -8.52 -15.53 29.32
N GLU A 217 -8.75 -14.64 30.28
CA GLU A 217 -10.05 -14.04 30.55
C GLU A 217 -10.53 -13.14 29.42
N ASP A 218 -9.66 -12.29 28.86
CA ASP A 218 -9.98 -11.41 27.74
C ASP A 218 -10.17 -12.19 26.45
N ALA A 219 -9.34 -13.22 26.20
CA ALA A 219 -9.54 -14.11 25.06
C ALA A 219 -10.90 -14.82 25.14
N THR A 220 -11.29 -15.29 26.33
CA THR A 220 -12.61 -15.91 26.55
C THR A 220 -13.75 -14.92 26.35
N ALA A 221 -13.57 -13.68 26.82
CA ALA A 221 -14.56 -12.62 26.62
C ALA A 221 -14.72 -12.27 25.13
N ILE A 222 -13.63 -12.16 24.38
CA ILE A 222 -13.65 -11.90 22.93
C ILE A 222 -14.32 -13.06 22.17
N GLU A 223 -14.06 -14.30 22.53
CA GLU A 223 -14.73 -15.48 21.92
C GLU A 223 -16.26 -15.42 22.15
N ARG A 224 -16.71 -15.05 23.36
CA ARG A 224 -18.12 -14.89 23.66
C ARG A 224 -18.74 -13.76 22.83
N MET A 225 -18.10 -12.57 22.82
CA MET A 225 -18.54 -11.43 22.01
C MET A 225 -18.65 -11.78 20.52
N GLY A 226 -17.67 -12.52 20.00
CA GLY A 226 -17.66 -12.98 18.60
C GLY A 226 -18.82 -13.93 18.26
N GLY A 227 -19.17 -14.81 19.19
CA GLY A 227 -20.34 -15.66 19.08
C GLY A 227 -21.67 -14.85 19.08
N ASP A 228 -21.78 -13.92 20.01
CA ASP A 228 -22.96 -13.07 20.13
C ASP A 228 -23.12 -12.11 18.94
N LEU A 229 -22.01 -11.55 18.43
CA LEU A 229 -21.99 -10.73 17.20
C LEU A 229 -22.48 -11.54 15.99
N THR A 230 -22.01 -12.78 15.86
CA THR A 230 -22.42 -13.66 14.75
C THR A 230 -23.93 -13.95 14.82
N ASN A 231 -24.45 -14.22 16.02
CA ASN A 231 -25.86 -14.51 16.22
C ASN A 231 -26.74 -13.27 16.01
N ALA A 232 -26.30 -12.09 16.43
CA ALA A 232 -27.08 -10.85 16.35
C ALA A 232 -27.02 -10.18 14.96
N ALA A 233 -25.83 -10.02 14.40
CA ALA A 233 -25.60 -9.20 13.21
C ALA A 233 -25.26 -10.01 11.94
N ASP A 234 -25.16 -11.35 12.03
CA ASP A 234 -24.65 -12.20 10.95
C ASP A 234 -23.27 -11.69 10.44
N ALA A 235 -22.47 -11.14 11.35
CA ALA A 235 -21.14 -10.63 11.09
C ALA A 235 -20.11 -11.39 11.92
N ARG A 236 -18.88 -11.47 11.42
CA ARG A 236 -17.78 -12.14 12.08
C ARG A 236 -16.63 -11.17 12.31
N MET A 237 -16.10 -11.15 13.52
CA MET A 237 -14.90 -10.39 13.82
C MET A 237 -13.86 -11.31 14.46
N ILE A 238 -12.60 -11.19 14.02
CA ILE A 238 -11.50 -12.04 14.43
C ILE A 238 -10.35 -11.16 14.87
N VAL A 239 -9.75 -11.46 16.02
CA VAL A 239 -8.48 -10.90 16.47
C VAL A 239 -7.36 -11.85 16.09
N VAL A 240 -6.33 -11.34 15.44
CA VAL A 240 -5.08 -12.06 15.18
C VAL A 240 -3.92 -11.25 15.71
N THR A 241 -3.16 -11.83 16.61
CA THR A 241 -1.90 -11.25 17.09
C THR A 241 -0.71 -12.02 16.54
N MET A 242 0.35 -11.29 16.19
CA MET A 242 1.60 -11.87 15.70
C MET A 242 2.79 -11.43 16.54
N PRO A 243 3.78 -12.30 16.79
CA PRO A 243 4.98 -11.90 17.53
C PRO A 243 5.82 -10.91 16.70
N THR A 244 6.01 -11.17 15.41
CA THR A 244 6.79 -10.35 14.47
C THR A 244 6.34 -10.59 13.03
N LEU A 245 6.56 -9.61 12.17
CA LEU A 245 6.26 -9.64 10.74
C LEU A 245 7.49 -9.89 9.86
N LYS A 246 8.65 -10.12 10.49
CA LYS A 246 9.93 -10.34 9.80
C LYS A 246 10.27 -9.23 8.79
N GLY A 247 9.95 -7.97 9.12
CA GLY A 247 10.23 -6.81 8.29
C GLY A 247 9.19 -6.50 7.22
N MET A 248 8.07 -7.21 7.20
CA MET A 248 6.95 -6.87 6.33
C MET A 248 6.10 -5.76 6.94
N ASP A 249 5.49 -4.94 6.07
CA ASP A 249 4.47 -3.98 6.45
C ASP A 249 3.23 -4.69 7.04
N ALA A 250 2.72 -4.20 8.16
CA ALA A 250 1.65 -4.85 8.90
C ALA A 250 0.35 -4.97 8.09
N ARG A 251 0.00 -3.94 7.33
CA ARG A 251 -1.21 -3.95 6.50
C ARG A 251 -1.09 -4.98 5.37
N ARG A 252 0.07 -5.09 4.74
CA ARG A 252 0.34 -6.10 3.70
C ARG A 252 0.30 -7.51 4.27
N PHE A 253 0.89 -7.72 5.43
CA PHE A 253 0.83 -9.01 6.12
C PHE A 253 -0.61 -9.41 6.44
N ALA A 254 -1.37 -8.50 7.04
CA ALA A 254 -2.78 -8.71 7.37
C ALA A 254 -3.63 -8.98 6.10
N GLN A 255 -3.39 -8.27 5.00
CA GLN A 255 -4.06 -8.50 3.72
C GLN A 255 -3.78 -9.90 3.16
N GLN A 256 -2.52 -10.33 3.22
CA GLN A 256 -2.16 -11.67 2.78
C GLN A 256 -2.79 -12.75 3.68
N LEU A 257 -2.73 -12.59 5.00
CA LEU A 257 -3.40 -13.47 5.97
C LEU A 257 -4.91 -13.54 5.70
N PHE A 258 -5.54 -12.39 5.46
CA PHE A 258 -6.97 -12.29 5.16
C PHE A 258 -7.34 -13.07 3.89
N ALA A 259 -6.47 -13.02 2.86
CA ALA A 259 -6.63 -13.77 1.62
C ALA A 259 -6.37 -15.27 1.82
N ASP A 260 -5.27 -15.65 2.47
CA ASP A 260 -4.88 -17.06 2.70
C ASP A 260 -5.89 -17.80 3.56
N TRP A 261 -6.46 -17.13 4.56
CA TRP A 261 -7.51 -17.67 5.40
C TRP A 261 -8.90 -17.60 4.76
N GLN A 262 -9.01 -17.02 3.55
CA GLN A 262 -10.25 -16.86 2.79
C GLN A 262 -11.34 -16.11 3.58
N LEU A 263 -10.95 -15.01 4.22
CA LEU A 263 -11.84 -14.24 5.10
C LEU A 263 -12.66 -13.19 4.34
N LYS A 264 -12.22 -12.76 3.15
CA LYS A 264 -12.82 -11.66 2.39
C LYS A 264 -14.32 -11.85 2.13
N ASP A 265 -14.69 -13.06 1.73
CA ASP A 265 -16.07 -13.42 1.37
C ASP A 265 -16.71 -14.34 2.43
N ALA A 266 -16.00 -14.64 3.53
CA ALA A 266 -16.56 -15.38 4.65
C ALA A 266 -17.71 -14.58 5.28
N ALA A 267 -18.69 -15.28 5.83
CA ALA A 267 -19.90 -14.66 6.37
C ALA A 267 -20.54 -13.64 5.39
N HIS A 268 -20.67 -14.00 4.11
CA HIS A 268 -21.20 -13.14 3.05
C HIS A 268 -20.48 -11.79 2.92
N GLY A 269 -19.18 -11.76 3.17
CA GLY A 269 -18.35 -10.54 3.15
C GLY A 269 -18.46 -9.70 4.42
N LYS A 270 -19.17 -10.15 5.44
CA LYS A 270 -19.33 -9.47 6.74
C LYS A 270 -18.28 -9.93 7.77
N THR A 271 -17.02 -10.03 7.34
CA THR A 271 -15.91 -10.40 8.23
C THR A 271 -15.02 -9.20 8.49
N ALA A 272 -14.70 -8.95 9.76
CA ALA A 272 -13.70 -7.98 10.19
C ALA A 272 -12.50 -8.72 10.80
N LEU A 273 -11.30 -8.22 10.57
CA LEU A 273 -10.05 -8.69 11.15
C LEU A 273 -9.39 -7.55 11.91
N LEU A 274 -9.21 -7.71 13.21
CA LEU A 274 -8.30 -6.90 14.02
C LEU A 274 -6.94 -7.60 14.02
N PHE A 275 -5.95 -6.97 13.42
CA PHE A 275 -4.61 -7.50 13.31
C PHE A 275 -3.62 -6.68 14.14
N ILE A 276 -2.77 -7.35 14.93
CA ILE A 276 -1.83 -6.71 15.84
C ILE A 276 -0.46 -7.40 15.70
N ALA A 277 0.58 -6.61 15.47
CA ALA A 277 1.97 -7.05 15.41
C ALA A 277 2.75 -6.52 16.61
N LYS A 278 3.25 -7.42 17.45
CA LYS A 278 3.85 -7.12 18.75
C LYS A 278 5.16 -6.34 18.64
N GLU A 279 6.13 -6.87 17.89
CA GLU A 279 7.46 -6.23 17.77
C GLU A 279 7.40 -4.94 16.96
N GLU A 280 6.61 -4.91 15.89
CA GLU A 280 6.44 -3.74 15.03
C GLU A 280 5.54 -2.68 15.64
N ARG A 281 4.77 -3.02 16.68
CA ARG A 281 3.83 -2.12 17.38
C ARG A 281 2.76 -1.57 16.45
N GLU A 282 2.32 -2.41 15.54
CA GLU A 282 1.33 -2.02 14.52
C GLU A 282 0.00 -2.70 14.76
N VAL A 283 -1.06 -1.92 14.55
CA VAL A 283 -2.45 -2.34 14.68
C VAL A 283 -3.20 -1.90 13.43
N CYS A 284 -3.96 -2.79 12.83
CA CYS A 284 -4.85 -2.45 11.73
C CYS A 284 -6.12 -3.29 11.71
N PHE A 285 -7.17 -2.73 11.12
CA PHE A 285 -8.37 -3.46 10.76
C PHE A 285 -8.42 -3.71 9.26
N LEU A 286 -8.96 -4.88 8.89
CA LEU A 286 -9.38 -5.20 7.53
C LEU A 286 -10.83 -5.66 7.54
N PHE A 287 -11.54 -5.30 6.49
CA PHE A 287 -12.96 -5.59 6.37
C PHE A 287 -13.25 -6.37 5.08
N GLY A 288 -14.18 -7.29 5.16
CA GLY A 288 -14.71 -8.00 4.01
C GLY A 288 -15.52 -7.08 3.09
N SER A 289 -15.91 -7.61 1.94
CA SER A 289 -16.53 -6.83 0.85
C SER A 289 -17.83 -6.11 1.24
N ALA A 290 -18.58 -6.62 2.22
CA ALA A 290 -19.81 -6.02 2.70
C ALA A 290 -19.61 -4.99 3.84
N LEU A 291 -18.38 -4.80 4.33
CA LEU A 291 -18.06 -3.95 5.48
C LEU A 291 -17.00 -2.87 5.16
N THR A 292 -16.74 -2.60 3.89
CA THR A 292 -15.66 -1.67 3.47
C THR A 292 -15.82 -0.25 4.01
N GLU A 293 -17.04 0.19 4.28
CA GLU A 293 -17.31 1.50 4.87
C GLU A 293 -16.79 1.61 6.32
N MET A 294 -16.72 0.50 7.06
CA MET A 294 -16.24 0.46 8.44
C MET A 294 -14.78 0.89 8.58
N GLU A 295 -14.00 0.85 7.51
CA GLU A 295 -12.59 1.22 7.53
C GLU A 295 -12.36 2.70 7.88
N GLN A 296 -13.32 3.58 7.55
CA GLN A 296 -13.25 5.01 7.79
C GLN A 296 -14.10 5.48 8.99
N GLU A 297 -14.77 4.54 9.65
CA GLU A 297 -15.59 4.86 10.81
C GLU A 297 -14.74 5.32 12.00
N HIS A 298 -15.33 6.22 12.79
CA HIS A 298 -14.68 6.77 13.98
C HIS A 298 -14.28 5.68 14.97
N ASP A 299 -15.12 4.69 15.19
CA ASP A 299 -14.92 3.62 16.16
C ASP A 299 -13.73 2.73 15.80
N THR A 300 -13.55 2.43 14.50
CA THR A 300 -12.38 1.70 14.01
C THR A 300 -11.10 2.49 14.26
N THR A 301 -11.10 3.78 13.93
CA THR A 301 -9.95 4.66 14.15
C THR A 301 -9.64 4.82 15.63
N TYR A 302 -10.66 4.96 16.47
CA TYR A 302 -10.53 5.07 17.92
C TYR A 302 -9.93 3.80 18.52
N ALA A 303 -10.46 2.62 18.16
CA ALA A 303 -9.95 1.33 18.62
C ALA A 303 -8.47 1.11 18.25
N VAL A 304 -8.08 1.42 17.01
CA VAL A 304 -6.68 1.34 16.56
C VAL A 304 -5.77 2.23 17.40
N ASN A 305 -6.13 3.50 17.56
CA ASN A 305 -5.30 4.47 18.27
C ASN A 305 -5.17 4.10 19.76
N ARG A 306 -6.23 3.60 20.36
CA ARG A 306 -6.26 3.18 21.75
C ARG A 306 -5.33 1.99 22.00
N ILE A 307 -5.45 0.91 21.23
CA ILE A 307 -4.55 -0.24 21.35
C ILE A 307 -3.10 0.17 21.08
N ARG A 308 -2.87 1.04 20.09
CA ARG A 308 -1.52 1.51 19.73
C ARG A 308 -0.89 2.37 20.83
N SER A 309 -1.67 3.12 21.60
CA SER A 309 -1.15 3.96 22.69
C SER A 309 -0.55 3.17 23.85
N GLU A 310 -0.92 1.89 23.98
CA GLU A 310 -0.39 1.01 25.03
C GLU A 310 0.99 0.41 24.70
N PHE A 311 1.56 0.67 23.52
CA PHE A 311 2.93 0.24 23.22
C PHE A 311 3.99 1.24 23.71
N PRO A 312 5.10 0.80 24.34
CA PRO A 312 5.45 -0.55 24.77
C PRO A 312 4.58 -0.99 25.95
N PHE A 313 4.10 -2.20 25.99
CA PHE A 313 3.00 -2.63 26.81
C PHE A 313 3.41 -3.51 28.02
N ASP A 314 2.65 -3.42 29.11
CA ASP A 314 2.38 -4.54 30.01
C ASP A 314 1.33 -5.45 29.35
N LYS A 315 1.46 -6.77 29.54
CA LYS A 315 0.56 -7.75 28.90
C LYS A 315 -0.88 -7.58 29.37
N ASP A 316 -1.08 -7.26 30.62
CA ASP A 316 -2.41 -7.10 31.20
C ASP A 316 -3.12 -5.88 30.59
N ASP A 317 -2.42 -4.75 30.48
CA ASP A 317 -2.95 -3.51 29.94
C ASP A 317 -3.31 -3.64 28.44
N ILE A 318 -2.40 -4.22 27.64
CA ILE A 318 -2.66 -4.40 26.20
C ILE A 318 -3.79 -5.39 25.94
N SER A 319 -3.91 -6.45 26.73
CA SER A 319 -4.96 -7.45 26.62
C SER A 319 -6.34 -6.83 26.80
N GLU A 320 -6.49 -6.02 27.86
CA GLU A 320 -7.73 -5.30 28.13
C GLU A 320 -8.08 -4.32 27.00
N GLU A 321 -7.10 -3.57 26.47
CA GLU A 321 -7.36 -2.64 25.38
C GLU A 321 -7.69 -3.32 24.06
N ILE A 322 -7.11 -4.49 23.78
CA ILE A 322 -7.53 -5.32 22.63
C ILE A 322 -8.99 -5.75 22.79
N ARG A 323 -9.40 -6.20 23.98
CA ARG A 323 -10.78 -6.58 24.28
C ARG A 323 -11.75 -5.41 24.11
N LYS A 324 -11.42 -4.23 24.68
CA LYS A 324 -12.22 -3.01 24.53
C LYS A 324 -12.30 -2.55 23.08
N GLY A 325 -11.18 -2.56 22.35
CA GLY A 325 -11.17 -2.21 20.93
C GLY A 325 -12.01 -3.16 20.08
N TYR A 326 -11.99 -4.46 20.41
CA TYR A 326 -12.87 -5.44 19.80
C TYR A 326 -14.35 -5.10 20.06
N ALA A 327 -14.71 -4.89 21.33
CA ALA A 327 -16.08 -4.56 21.70
C ALA A 327 -16.60 -3.29 21.02
N THR A 328 -15.77 -2.24 20.95
CA THR A 328 -16.12 -0.97 20.28
C THR A 328 -16.50 -1.19 18.81
N VAL A 329 -15.67 -1.89 18.05
CA VAL A 329 -15.93 -2.13 16.62
C VAL A 329 -17.09 -3.14 16.44
N ALA A 330 -17.22 -4.14 17.31
CA ALA A 330 -18.31 -5.10 17.29
C ALA A 330 -19.67 -4.40 17.55
N ALA A 331 -19.72 -3.42 18.46
CA ALA A 331 -20.91 -2.60 18.68
C ALA A 331 -21.27 -1.79 17.43
N GLY A 332 -20.31 -1.14 16.77
CA GLY A 332 -20.53 -0.44 15.50
C GLY A 332 -21.04 -1.36 14.38
N LEU A 333 -20.60 -2.63 14.36
CA LEU A 333 -21.13 -3.63 13.41
C LEU A 333 -22.61 -3.98 13.71
N CYS A 334 -23.00 -4.07 14.98
CA CYS A 334 -24.40 -4.25 15.38
C CYS A 334 -25.28 -3.05 14.99
N GLU A 335 -24.81 -1.83 15.24
CA GLU A 335 -25.50 -0.59 14.85
C GLU A 335 -25.72 -0.53 13.34
N LYS A 336 -24.68 -0.85 12.55
CA LYS A 336 -24.77 -0.88 11.09
C LYS A 336 -25.73 -1.96 10.58
N ALA A 337 -25.82 -3.08 11.28
CA ALA A 337 -26.79 -4.12 11.00
C ALA A 337 -28.22 -3.77 11.50
N HIS A 338 -28.41 -2.63 12.18
CA HIS A 338 -29.66 -2.21 12.80
C HIS A 338 -30.20 -3.22 13.82
N VAL A 339 -29.31 -3.84 14.58
CA VAL A 339 -29.66 -4.79 15.65
C VAL A 339 -29.21 -4.25 17.01
N ALA A 340 -29.84 -4.74 18.08
CA ALA A 340 -29.43 -4.41 19.43
C ALA A 340 -28.02 -4.96 19.71
N VAL A 341 -27.19 -4.17 20.39
CA VAL A 341 -25.87 -4.60 20.84
C VAL A 341 -26.06 -5.63 21.97
N PRO A 342 -25.49 -6.84 21.86
CA PRO A 342 -25.54 -7.83 22.92
C PRO A 342 -24.84 -7.35 24.20
N ASP A 343 -25.35 -7.74 25.38
CA ASP A 343 -24.80 -7.34 26.68
C ASP A 343 -23.29 -7.65 26.80
N SER A 344 -22.83 -8.78 26.26
CA SER A 344 -21.41 -9.14 26.28
C SER A 344 -20.50 -8.14 25.55
N ILE A 345 -21.02 -7.51 24.49
CA ILE A 345 -20.32 -6.49 23.69
C ILE A 345 -20.42 -5.14 24.38
N ASP A 346 -21.61 -4.77 24.89
CA ASP A 346 -21.84 -3.50 25.57
C ASP A 346 -21.00 -3.38 26.87
N GLU A 347 -21.00 -4.43 27.69
CA GLU A 347 -20.17 -4.50 28.88
C GLU A 347 -18.66 -4.53 28.56
N GLY A 348 -18.28 -5.13 27.42
CA GLY A 348 -16.91 -5.24 26.96
C GLY A 348 -16.30 -3.91 26.52
N GLY A 349 -17.11 -3.00 25.99
CA GLY A 349 -16.68 -1.71 25.40
C GLY A 349 -16.93 -0.49 26.27
N SER A 350 -17.72 -0.63 27.35
CA SER A 350 -18.15 0.51 28.17
C SER A 350 -16.95 1.13 28.91
N ASP A 351 -16.29 2.08 28.25
CA ASP A 351 -15.55 3.09 28.97
C ASP A 351 -16.55 4.07 29.58
N PRO A 352 -16.46 4.32 30.87
CA PRO A 352 -17.26 5.38 31.48
C PRO A 352 -17.01 6.75 30.86
N PHE A 353 -16.01 6.88 29.99
CA PHE A 353 -15.64 8.12 29.32
C PHE A 353 -16.76 8.66 28.41
N TYR A 354 -17.43 7.82 27.63
CA TYR A 354 -18.58 8.28 26.83
C TYR A 354 -19.77 8.68 27.68
N VAL A 355 -20.03 7.96 28.78
CA VAL A 355 -21.03 8.35 29.78
C VAL A 355 -20.65 9.66 30.44
N TYR A 356 -19.37 9.86 30.75
CA TYR A 356 -18.85 11.12 31.29
C TYR A 356 -18.84 12.23 30.24
N LEU A 357 -18.47 11.96 28.99
CA LEU A 357 -18.45 12.97 27.93
C LEU A 357 -19.88 13.43 27.57
N PHE A 358 -20.84 12.52 27.47
CA PHE A 358 -22.25 12.86 27.24
C PHE A 358 -22.83 13.58 28.48
N GLY A 359 -22.51 13.10 29.68
CA GLY A 359 -22.84 13.79 30.94
C GLY A 359 -22.23 15.20 31.00
N PHE A 360 -20.97 15.35 30.58
CA PHE A 360 -20.28 16.64 30.56
C PHE A 360 -20.88 17.59 29.50
N LEU A 361 -21.20 17.08 28.30
CA LEU A 361 -21.79 17.85 27.20
C LEU A 361 -23.22 18.31 27.50
N VAL A 362 -23.97 17.54 28.31
CA VAL A 362 -25.32 17.89 28.73
C VAL A 362 -25.34 18.64 30.08
N PHE A 363 -24.49 18.21 31.03
CA PHE A 363 -24.50 18.76 32.40
C PHE A 363 -23.81 20.13 32.49
N ILE A 364 -22.76 20.40 31.71
CA ILE A 364 -22.08 21.71 31.74
C ILE A 364 -22.97 22.83 31.22
N PRO A 365 -23.64 22.73 30.06
CA PRO A 365 -24.59 23.77 29.62
C PRO A 365 -25.73 23.96 30.59
N PHE A 366 -26.24 22.87 31.20
CA PHE A 366 -27.27 22.94 32.21
C PHE A 366 -26.78 23.61 33.51
N LEU A 367 -25.57 23.29 33.97
CA LEU A 367 -24.93 23.93 35.11
C LEU A 367 -24.63 25.42 34.86
N LEU A 368 -24.14 25.74 33.67
CA LEU A 368 -23.90 27.13 33.25
C LEU A 368 -25.22 27.92 33.15
N LEU A 369 -26.26 27.31 32.64
CA LEU A 369 -27.62 27.90 32.60
C LEU A 369 -28.15 28.12 34.03
N LEU A 370 -28.00 27.14 34.91
CA LEU A 370 -28.39 27.27 36.33
C LEU A 370 -27.60 28.35 37.03
N LEU A 371 -26.28 28.43 36.86
CA LEU A 371 -25.43 29.49 37.40
C LEU A 371 -25.78 30.86 36.83
N TRP A 372 -26.16 30.92 35.53
CA TRP A 372 -26.65 32.16 34.93
C TRP A 372 -27.99 32.61 35.52
N ILE A 373 -28.97 31.69 35.71
CA ILE A 373 -30.26 31.96 36.37
C ILE A 373 -30.05 32.42 37.81
N VAL A 374 -29.20 31.72 38.55
CA VAL A 374 -28.85 32.09 39.95
C VAL A 374 -28.16 33.45 39.96
N GLY A 375 -27.22 33.73 39.03
CA GLY A 375 -26.59 35.02 38.87
C GLY A 375 -27.56 36.17 38.58
N GLN A 376 -28.61 35.91 37.77
CA GLN A 376 -29.67 36.88 37.52
C GLN A 376 -30.50 37.14 38.78
N ILE A 377 -30.84 36.12 39.55
CA ILE A 377 -31.60 36.24 40.80
C ILE A 377 -30.76 37.02 41.84
N PHE A 378 -29.48 36.68 42.02
CA PHE A 378 -28.58 37.41 42.95
C PHE A 378 -28.22 38.80 42.41
N GLY A 379 -28.05 38.97 41.08
CA GLY A 379 -27.78 40.26 40.44
C GLY A 379 -28.97 41.21 40.61
N LEU A 380 -30.21 40.74 40.46
CA LEU A 380 -31.39 41.51 40.75
C LEU A 380 -31.49 41.87 42.24
N ALA A 381 -31.12 40.94 43.19
CA ALA A 381 -31.06 41.21 44.59
C ALA A 381 -29.96 42.23 44.96
N PHE A 382 -28.81 42.15 44.27
CA PHE A 382 -27.69 43.09 44.49
C PHE A 382 -28.01 44.46 43.91
N PHE A 383 -28.67 44.54 42.74
CA PHE A 383 -29.14 45.80 42.18
C PHE A 383 -30.23 46.46 43.03
N SER A 384 -31.13 45.71 43.61
CA SER A 384 -32.13 46.23 44.52
C SER A 384 -31.50 46.73 45.85
N LEU A 385 -30.47 46.01 46.34
CA LEU A 385 -29.73 46.43 47.52
C LEU A 385 -28.81 47.64 47.25
N ALA A 386 -28.15 47.68 46.10
CA ALA A 386 -27.37 48.80 45.63
C ALA A 386 -28.18 50.05 45.32
N ALA A 387 -29.41 49.87 44.75
CA ALA A 387 -30.35 50.97 44.58
C ALA A 387 -30.86 51.50 45.93
N LEU A 388 -31.10 50.64 46.91
CA LEU A 388 -31.48 51.03 48.28
C LEU A 388 -30.36 51.74 49.00
N LEU A 389 -29.13 51.25 48.85
CA LEU A 389 -27.90 51.91 49.41
C LEU A 389 -27.62 53.25 48.71
N ASN A 390 -27.84 53.37 47.40
CA ASN A 390 -27.71 54.65 46.67
C ASN A 390 -28.78 55.66 47.05
N LEU A 391 -29.99 55.23 47.38
CA LEU A 391 -31.03 56.10 47.90
C LEU A 391 -30.70 56.61 49.31
N LEU A 392 -29.95 55.81 50.09
CA LEU A 392 -29.47 56.18 51.45
C LEU A 392 -28.17 57.03 51.44
N SER A 393 -27.39 57.01 50.34
CA SER A 393 -26.11 57.69 50.19
C SER A 393 -26.13 58.91 49.28
N SER A 394 -27.33 59.37 48.78
CA SER A 394 -27.43 60.56 47.96
C SER A 394 -27.29 61.85 48.76
N GLY A 395 -26.14 62.02 49.32
CA GLY A 395 -25.65 63.25 49.92
C GLY A 395 -24.19 63.48 49.55
N LYS A 396 -23.99 64.29 48.47
CA LYS A 396 -22.78 65.07 48.18
C LYS A 396 -21.50 64.38 47.61
N TYR A 397 -21.03 65.13 46.64
CA TYR A 397 -19.73 65.26 45.98
C TYR A 397 -19.59 64.42 44.72
N GLY A 398 -19.38 64.94 43.50
CA GLY A 398 -18.66 66.11 43.01
C GLY A 398 -17.32 65.72 42.39
N ASP A 399 -17.33 65.72 41.06
CA ASP A 399 -16.33 66.24 40.11
C ASP A 399 -15.08 65.40 39.69
N MET A 400 -14.79 65.59 38.38
CA MET A 400 -13.53 65.43 37.61
C MET A 400 -13.09 63.98 37.25
N GLY A 401 -12.80 63.63 36.00
CA GLY A 401 -12.25 64.30 34.82
C GLY A 401 -11.50 63.27 33.98
N GLY A 402 -11.72 63.27 32.72
CA GLY A 402 -10.77 63.25 31.64
C GLY A 402 -9.94 61.98 31.35
N GLY A 403 -9.93 61.59 30.08
CA GLY A 403 -8.81 60.87 29.54
C GLY A 403 -9.12 59.96 28.36
N SER A 404 -9.10 60.51 27.21
CA SER A 404 -9.05 59.94 25.87
C SER A 404 -7.83 59.02 25.67
N GLY A 405 -7.97 57.99 24.85
CA GLY A 405 -6.85 57.24 24.34
C GLY A 405 -7.27 56.14 23.36
N GLY A 406 -7.41 56.51 22.08
CA GLY A 406 -7.61 55.57 21.00
C GLY A 406 -6.34 54.81 20.68
N GLY A 407 -6.50 53.59 20.31
CA GLY A 407 -5.46 52.74 19.76
C GLY A 407 -6.05 51.87 18.71
N ARG A 408 -5.92 52.36 17.46
CA ARG A 408 -6.12 51.55 16.25
C ARG A 408 -4.99 50.52 16.20
N TYR A 409 -5.34 49.27 15.90
CA TYR A 409 -4.38 48.32 15.37
C TYR A 409 -4.88 47.87 14.00
N ASP A 410 -3.97 48.09 13.02
CA ASP A 410 -4.12 47.77 11.62
C ASP A 410 -4.10 46.27 11.37
N GLU A 411 -4.99 45.83 10.48
CA GLU A 411 -4.86 44.58 9.72
C GLU A 411 -3.63 44.70 8.82
N ASP A 412 -2.84 43.64 8.80
CA ASP A 412 -2.18 43.03 7.62
C ASP A 412 -0.98 42.22 8.10
N ASP A 413 -1.06 40.92 7.92
CA ASP A 413 0.06 40.09 7.46
C ASP A 413 -0.41 38.62 7.27
N ARG A 414 -0.78 38.31 6.03
CA ARG A 414 -0.85 36.94 5.56
C ARG A 414 0.41 36.64 4.77
N PRO A 415 1.17 35.61 5.10
CA PRO A 415 2.21 35.12 4.21
C PRO A 415 1.60 34.26 3.10
N THR A 416 1.75 34.74 1.87
CA THR A 416 1.50 33.99 0.65
C THR A 416 2.55 32.92 0.45
N TYR A 417 2.15 31.65 0.47
CA TYR A 417 2.96 30.55 -0.02
C TYR A 417 2.93 30.53 -1.56
N ARG A 418 4.05 30.86 -2.14
CA ARG A 418 4.31 30.73 -3.57
C ARG A 418 4.80 29.31 -3.82
N GLY A 419 4.00 28.50 -4.52
CA GLY A 419 4.39 27.21 -5.04
C GLY A 419 5.41 27.35 -6.17
N GLY A 420 6.59 26.76 -5.97
CA GLY A 420 7.58 26.54 -7.01
C GLY A 420 7.45 25.13 -7.55
N GLY A 421 6.83 24.98 -8.72
CA GLY A 421 6.89 23.75 -9.50
C GLY A 421 8.23 23.65 -10.19
N SER A 422 8.94 22.54 -9.96
CA SER A 422 10.07 22.13 -10.77
C SER A 422 9.73 20.79 -11.40
N SER A 423 9.31 20.84 -12.64
CA SER A 423 9.17 19.70 -13.54
C SER A 423 10.56 19.34 -14.07
N GLY A 424 11.11 18.27 -13.54
CA GLY A 424 12.26 17.59 -14.14
C GLY A 424 11.76 16.39 -14.95
N GLY A 425 11.43 16.59 -16.21
CA GLY A 425 11.15 15.54 -17.17
C GLY A 425 12.42 14.86 -17.61
N GLY A 426 12.66 13.65 -17.10
CA GLY A 426 13.60 12.70 -17.70
C GLY A 426 12.85 11.91 -18.77
N SER A 427 13.08 12.26 -20.02
CA SER A 427 12.60 11.49 -21.18
C SER A 427 13.39 10.20 -21.29
N TYR A 428 12.76 9.08 -20.96
CA TYR A 428 13.22 7.77 -21.37
C TYR A 428 12.57 7.42 -22.70
N GLY A 429 13.41 7.33 -23.75
CA GLY A 429 12.97 6.88 -25.06
C GLY A 429 12.60 5.40 -24.98
N GLY A 430 11.30 5.14 -24.94
CA GLY A 430 10.75 3.79 -25.03
C GLY A 430 10.66 3.34 -26.47
N GLY A 431 11.47 2.36 -26.85
CA GLY A 431 11.16 1.50 -28.01
C GLY A 431 10.00 0.56 -27.62
N SER A 432 8.95 0.53 -28.42
CA SER A 432 7.77 -0.32 -28.23
C SER A 432 8.13 -1.80 -28.38
N SER A 433 8.40 -2.49 -27.31
CA SER A 433 8.30 -3.94 -27.21
C SER A 433 7.03 -4.25 -26.43
N GLY A 434 6.25 -5.24 -26.90
CA GLY A 434 4.92 -5.52 -26.36
C GLY A 434 4.92 -6.21 -24.99
N GLY A 435 5.57 -5.65 -24.02
CA GLY A 435 5.57 -6.01 -22.61
C GLY A 435 6.17 -4.88 -21.79
N GLY A 436 5.55 -4.55 -20.64
CA GLY A 436 6.09 -3.60 -19.67
C GLY A 436 7.28 -4.20 -18.92
N GLY A 437 8.07 -3.37 -18.28
CA GLY A 437 9.20 -3.83 -17.48
C GLY A 437 10.07 -2.70 -16.95
N ALA A 438 11.05 -3.05 -16.13
CA ALA A 438 12.07 -2.13 -15.63
C ALA A 438 13.44 -2.79 -15.60
N SER A 439 14.47 -1.99 -15.80
CA SER A 439 15.89 -2.42 -15.68
C SER A 439 16.67 -1.52 -14.75
N GLY A 440 17.77 -2.01 -14.25
CA GLY A 440 18.66 -1.26 -13.38
C GLY A 440 20.00 -1.95 -13.18
N ASN A 441 20.92 -1.23 -12.53
CA ASN A 441 22.24 -1.71 -12.16
C ASN A 441 22.44 -1.50 -10.65
N TRP A 442 23.34 -2.30 -10.04
CA TRP A 442 23.71 -2.22 -8.63
C TRP A 442 25.19 -2.00 -8.38
#